data_97f839981d4b5e3aa918b03348c7c8cf
#
_entry.id   97f839981d4b5e3aa918b03348c7c8cf
#
_cell.length_a   1.000
_cell.length_b   1.000
_cell.length_c   1.000
_cell.angle_alpha   90.00
_cell.angle_beta   90.00
_cell.angle_gamma   90.00
#
_symmetry.space_group_name_H-M   'P 1'
#
loop_
_entity.id
_entity.type
_entity.pdbx_description
1 polymer ?
#
loop_
_entity_poly.entity_id
_entity_poly.type
_entity_poly.pdbx_seq_one_letter_code
_entity_poly.pdbx_strand_id
1 'polypeptide(L)'
;KTGKPAEHFKFDNKWFSRSFLNYLLGLTFLKKHIDTSNIHRVIEVGGGFGSLGEILSQAGEYSYVDIDIPPTAAVSSYYLSQQSEITLLPYTETRNLETISFPESGTQLVLCPWQLPQLQGDADLFVNFISFQEMEPDVVEHYLHQADRLNCSFILLRNLREGKQQKKENTLGVETPTLAGDYDHFLPNYQLIATNVNPFGFRTLDGFHSELRLYQRTENN
;
A
#
# COMPACT_ATOMS: atom_id res chain seq x y z
N LYS A 1 0.72 15.37 17.47
CA LYS A 1 0.96 14.48 16.35
C LYS A 1 1.30 15.32 15.12
N THR A 2 2.33 14.94 14.38
CA THR A 2 2.75 15.61 13.15
C THR A 2 1.56 15.66 12.19
N GLY A 3 1.40 16.76 11.43
CA GLY A 3 0.33 16.93 10.45
C GLY A 3 -1.05 17.29 10.99
N LYS A 4 -1.30 17.21 12.27
CA LYS A 4 -2.60 17.56 12.93
C LYS A 4 -3.82 17.18 12.06
N PRO A 5 -4.03 15.88 11.75
CA PRO A 5 -5.12 15.48 10.86
C PRO A 5 -6.48 15.95 11.39
N ALA A 6 -7.37 16.34 10.47
CA ALA A 6 -8.69 16.87 10.84
C ALA A 6 -9.59 15.80 11.46
N GLU A 7 -9.45 14.54 10.98
CA GLU A 7 -10.21 13.41 11.49
C GLU A 7 -9.39 12.62 12.49
N HIS A 8 -9.64 12.83 13.77
CA HIS A 8 -9.03 12.13 14.88
C HIS A 8 -10.09 11.45 15.74
N PHE A 9 -9.75 10.24 16.16
CA PHE A 9 -10.55 9.45 17.09
C PHE A 9 -9.73 9.10 18.31
N LYS A 10 -10.34 9.12 19.50
CA LYS A 10 -9.69 8.79 20.76
C LYS A 10 -10.14 7.41 21.25
N PHE A 11 -9.17 6.48 21.41
CA PHE A 11 -9.37 5.17 22.00
C PHE A 11 -8.27 4.92 23.04
N ASP A 12 -8.61 4.40 24.21
CA ASP A 12 -7.67 4.06 25.30
C ASP A 12 -6.66 5.18 25.60
N ASN A 13 -7.16 6.42 25.67
CA ASN A 13 -6.38 7.64 25.88
C ASN A 13 -5.35 7.99 24.77
N LYS A 14 -5.37 7.29 23.64
CA LYS A 14 -4.56 7.59 22.45
C LYS A 14 -5.41 8.17 21.33
N TRP A 15 -4.80 9.03 20.52
CA TRP A 15 -5.42 9.63 19.36
C TRP A 15 -4.94 8.94 18.09
N PHE A 16 -5.88 8.56 17.22
CA PHE A 16 -5.63 7.91 15.95
C PHE A 16 -6.26 8.71 14.81
N SER A 17 -5.56 8.85 13.70
CA SER A 17 -6.17 9.37 12.48
C SER A 17 -7.03 8.29 11.82
N ARG A 18 -7.98 8.71 10.96
CA ARG A 18 -8.77 7.77 10.14
C ARG A 18 -7.89 6.86 9.30
N SER A 19 -6.86 7.43 8.65
CA SER A 19 -5.93 6.64 7.83
C SER A 19 -5.23 5.58 8.65
N PHE A 20 -4.71 5.93 9.83
CA PHE A 20 -4.07 4.98 10.74
C PHE A 20 -5.00 3.81 11.11
N LEU A 21 -6.27 4.09 11.47
CA LEU A 21 -7.25 3.06 11.78
C LEU A 21 -7.57 2.15 10.59
N ASN A 22 -7.61 2.72 9.38
CA ASN A 22 -7.81 1.97 8.15
C ASN A 22 -6.67 0.98 7.88
N TYR A 23 -5.42 1.38 8.13
CA TYR A 23 -4.27 0.47 8.03
C TYR A 23 -4.33 -0.62 9.09
N LEU A 24 -4.63 -0.27 10.35
CA LEU A 24 -4.80 -1.27 11.42
C LEU A 24 -5.87 -2.32 11.09
N LEU A 25 -6.98 -1.91 10.46
CA LEU A 25 -8.01 -2.84 10.00
C LEU A 25 -7.45 -3.82 8.96
N GLY A 26 -6.72 -3.34 7.96
CA GLY A 26 -6.09 -4.18 6.93
C GLY A 26 -5.04 -5.12 7.52
N LEU A 27 -4.19 -4.63 8.42
CA LEU A 27 -3.17 -5.45 9.09
C LEU A 27 -3.80 -6.49 10.04
N THR A 28 -4.92 -6.16 10.68
CA THR A 28 -5.67 -7.14 11.48
C THR A 28 -6.25 -8.25 10.59
N PHE A 29 -6.77 -7.88 9.42
CA PHE A 29 -7.21 -8.86 8.43
C PHE A 29 -6.05 -9.76 7.97
N LEU A 30 -4.88 -9.18 7.65
CA LEU A 30 -3.68 -9.94 7.29
C LEU A 30 -3.31 -10.95 8.38
N LYS A 31 -3.14 -10.49 9.63
CA LYS A 31 -2.77 -11.32 10.78
C LYS A 31 -3.77 -12.44 11.09
N LYS A 32 -5.02 -12.28 10.70
CA LYS A 32 -6.05 -13.31 10.88
C LYS A 32 -5.88 -14.48 9.91
N HIS A 33 -5.25 -14.27 8.75
CA HIS A 33 -5.21 -15.26 7.67
C HIS A 33 -3.82 -15.85 7.44
N ILE A 34 -2.75 -15.16 7.87
CA ILE A 34 -1.38 -15.65 7.72
C ILE A 34 -0.56 -15.40 8.99
N ASP A 35 0.50 -16.17 9.15
CA ASP A 35 1.57 -15.86 10.09
C ASP A 35 2.42 -14.72 9.52
N THR A 36 2.50 -13.61 10.25
CA THR A 36 3.25 -12.41 9.86
C THR A 36 4.67 -12.35 10.43
N SER A 37 5.13 -13.40 11.13
CA SER A 37 6.45 -13.40 11.79
C SER A 37 7.62 -13.31 10.81
N ASN A 38 7.42 -13.74 9.56
CA ASN A 38 8.41 -13.72 8.50
C ASN A 38 8.25 -12.55 7.52
N ILE A 39 7.38 -11.59 7.83
CA ILE A 39 7.23 -10.39 7.02
C ILE A 39 8.17 -9.31 7.56
N HIS A 40 9.17 -8.93 6.77
CA HIS A 40 10.19 -7.93 7.12
C HIS A 40 10.34 -6.86 6.05
N ARG A 41 10.12 -7.19 4.77
CA ARG A 41 10.26 -6.29 3.62
C ARG A 41 8.90 -5.98 3.04
N VAL A 42 8.47 -4.74 3.21
CA VAL A 42 7.14 -4.27 2.80
C VAL A 42 7.26 -3.21 1.74
N ILE A 43 6.50 -3.37 0.65
CA ILE A 43 6.33 -2.35 -0.39
C ILE A 43 4.89 -1.87 -0.35
N GLU A 44 4.70 -0.58 -0.44
CA GLU A 44 3.40 0.04 -0.61
C GLU A 44 3.38 0.93 -1.85
N VAL A 45 2.32 0.84 -2.64
CA VAL A 45 2.03 1.79 -3.73
C VAL A 45 0.87 2.67 -3.32
N GLY A 46 1.09 3.98 -3.35
CA GLY A 46 0.09 4.96 -2.94
C GLY A 46 -0.02 5.11 -1.41
N GLY A 47 1.13 5.14 -0.71
CA GLY A 47 1.18 5.23 0.75
C GLY A 47 0.68 6.57 1.34
N GLY A 48 0.47 7.57 0.50
CA GLY A 48 -0.11 8.84 0.88
C GLY A 48 0.78 9.61 1.87
N PHE A 49 0.36 9.68 3.13
CA PHE A 49 1.15 10.33 4.18
C PHE A 49 2.27 9.44 4.77
N GLY A 50 2.41 8.18 4.35
CA GLY A 50 3.33 7.23 4.96
C GLY A 50 2.82 6.61 6.28
N SER A 51 1.51 6.56 6.46
CA SER A 51 0.91 6.04 7.69
C SER A 51 1.25 4.58 7.96
N LEU A 52 1.42 3.75 6.92
CA LEU A 52 1.87 2.37 7.08
C LEU A 52 3.32 2.32 7.60
N GLY A 53 4.21 3.16 7.07
CA GLY A 53 5.58 3.28 7.55
C GLY A 53 5.66 3.65 9.02
N GLU A 54 4.82 4.59 9.49
CA GLU A 54 4.70 4.91 10.93
C GLU A 54 4.25 3.69 11.75
N ILE A 55 3.26 2.94 11.26
CA ILE A 55 2.75 1.74 11.98
C ILE A 55 3.83 0.67 12.07
N LEU A 56 4.52 0.41 10.97
CA LEU A 56 5.58 -0.61 10.90
C LEU A 56 6.74 -0.26 11.84
N SER A 57 7.18 1.00 11.88
CA SER A 57 8.25 1.43 12.80
C SER A 57 7.89 1.24 14.28
N GLN A 58 6.62 1.38 14.62
CA GLN A 58 6.13 1.13 16.00
C GLN A 58 5.94 -0.36 16.30
N ALA A 59 5.79 -1.20 15.28
CA ALA A 59 5.55 -2.64 15.43
C ALA A 59 6.85 -3.46 15.49
N GLY A 60 7.94 -2.96 14.93
CA GLY A 60 9.23 -3.65 14.89
C GLY A 60 10.16 -3.08 13.82
N GLU A 61 11.22 -3.83 13.55
CA GLU A 61 12.23 -3.46 12.56
C GLU A 61 11.84 -4.01 11.17
N TYR A 62 11.20 -3.16 10.37
CA TYR A 62 10.81 -3.45 8.99
C TYR A 62 11.65 -2.65 8.01
N SER A 63 11.95 -3.24 6.86
CA SER A 63 12.37 -2.53 5.67
C SER A 63 11.12 -2.11 4.90
N TYR A 64 10.89 -0.82 4.73
CA TYR A 64 9.66 -0.32 4.10
C TYR A 64 9.97 0.60 2.92
N VAL A 65 9.28 0.38 1.82
CA VAL A 65 9.38 1.19 0.61
C VAL A 65 7.99 1.71 0.24
N ASP A 66 7.81 3.02 0.35
CA ASP A 66 6.63 3.74 -0.13
C ASP A 66 6.85 4.25 -1.55
N ILE A 67 5.92 4.01 -2.44
CA ILE A 67 5.96 4.45 -3.83
C ILE A 67 4.75 5.32 -4.11
N ASP A 68 4.98 6.62 -4.33
CA ASP A 68 3.92 7.55 -4.60
C ASP A 68 4.32 8.61 -5.63
N ILE A 69 3.35 9.30 -6.22
CA ILE A 69 3.58 10.40 -7.15
C ILE A 69 4.32 11.55 -6.45
N PRO A 70 5.13 12.34 -7.17
CA PRO A 70 6.05 13.31 -6.56
C PRO A 70 5.44 14.23 -5.50
N PRO A 71 4.24 14.83 -5.67
CA PRO A 71 3.67 15.68 -4.64
C PRO A 71 3.40 14.91 -3.34
N THR A 72 2.86 13.70 -3.43
CA THR A 72 2.53 12.85 -2.29
C THR A 72 3.78 12.24 -1.69
N ALA A 73 4.73 11.78 -2.53
CA ALA A 73 6.03 11.27 -2.07
C ALA A 73 6.81 12.33 -1.25
N ALA A 74 6.73 13.61 -1.62
CA ALA A 74 7.33 14.69 -0.84
C ALA A 74 6.64 14.84 0.54
N VAL A 75 5.32 14.73 0.59
CA VAL A 75 4.55 14.77 1.85
C VAL A 75 4.88 13.57 2.74
N SER A 76 4.90 12.36 2.18
CA SER A 76 5.28 11.14 2.88
C SER A 76 6.70 11.23 3.43
N SER A 77 7.67 11.64 2.60
CA SER A 77 9.06 11.84 3.03
C SER A 77 9.16 12.83 4.18
N TYR A 78 8.48 13.97 4.10
CA TYR A 78 8.46 14.94 5.18
C TYR A 78 7.83 14.36 6.45
N TYR A 79 6.68 13.71 6.33
CA TYR A 79 5.98 13.14 7.48
C TYR A 79 6.83 12.08 8.20
N LEU A 80 7.40 11.13 7.45
CA LEU A 80 8.22 10.06 8.00
C LEU A 80 9.52 10.61 8.63
N SER A 81 10.14 11.63 8.04
CA SER A 81 11.33 12.27 8.62
C SER A 81 11.08 12.98 9.96
N GLN A 82 9.82 13.26 10.31
CA GLN A 82 9.45 13.85 11.59
C GLN A 82 9.18 12.81 12.70
N GLN A 83 9.26 11.52 12.38
CA GLN A 83 9.11 10.44 13.35
C GLN A 83 10.48 10.05 13.91
N SER A 84 10.65 10.08 15.23
CA SER A 84 11.94 9.83 15.87
C SER A 84 12.44 8.40 15.73
N GLU A 85 11.52 7.46 15.52
CA GLU A 85 11.79 6.02 15.40
C GLU A 85 12.11 5.58 13.98
N ILE A 86 12.06 6.51 13.00
CA ILE A 86 12.25 6.19 11.58
C ILE A 86 13.59 6.70 11.08
N THR A 87 14.39 5.81 10.54
CA THR A 87 15.52 6.16 9.68
C THR A 87 15.02 6.22 8.25
N LEU A 88 14.98 7.41 7.67
CA LEU A 88 14.53 7.61 6.29
C LEU A 88 15.73 7.87 5.37
N LEU A 89 15.84 7.09 4.32
CA LEU A 89 16.79 7.36 3.24
C LEU A 89 16.17 8.38 2.27
N PRO A 90 16.74 9.60 2.13
CA PRO A 90 16.10 10.66 1.38
C PRO A 90 16.19 10.42 -0.13
N TYR A 91 15.21 10.95 -0.88
CA TYR A 91 15.17 10.89 -2.35
C TYR A 91 16.47 11.37 -3.03
N THR A 92 17.17 12.34 -2.43
CA THR A 92 18.43 12.84 -2.94
C THR A 92 19.52 11.77 -3.05
N GLU A 93 19.45 10.72 -2.26
CA GLU A 93 20.39 9.60 -2.28
C GLU A 93 20.00 8.54 -3.31
N THR A 94 18.73 8.42 -3.63
CA THR A 94 18.20 7.38 -4.55
C THR A 94 18.00 7.86 -5.98
N ARG A 95 17.78 9.16 -6.21
CA ARG A 95 17.34 9.72 -7.50
C ARG A 95 18.24 9.44 -8.71
N ASN A 96 19.52 9.19 -8.48
CA ASN A 96 20.52 8.98 -9.54
C ASN A 96 21.04 7.53 -9.55
N LEU A 97 20.46 6.63 -8.76
CA LEU A 97 20.86 5.24 -8.74
C LEU A 97 20.23 4.48 -9.92
N GLU A 98 21.04 3.70 -10.62
CA GLU A 98 20.54 2.77 -11.65
C GLU A 98 19.90 1.52 -11.01
N THR A 99 20.31 1.19 -9.80
CA THR A 99 19.80 0.07 -9.01
C THR A 99 19.58 0.54 -7.57
N ILE A 100 18.44 0.22 -7.04
CA ILE A 100 18.04 0.52 -5.67
C ILE A 100 17.82 -0.81 -4.95
N SER A 101 18.53 -1.06 -3.88
CA SER A 101 18.31 -2.22 -3.01
C SER A 101 17.27 -1.89 -1.93
N PHE A 102 16.60 -2.92 -1.43
CA PHE A 102 15.82 -2.76 -0.21
C PHE A 102 16.67 -2.16 0.90
N PRO A 103 16.14 -1.20 1.68
CA PRO A 103 16.88 -0.66 2.80
C PRO A 103 17.10 -1.73 3.87
N GLU A 104 18.07 -1.48 4.75
CA GLU A 104 18.27 -2.33 5.92
C GLU A 104 17.04 -2.30 6.83
N SER A 105 16.90 -3.33 7.67
CA SER A 105 15.85 -3.41 8.66
C SER A 105 15.81 -2.15 9.55
N GLY A 106 14.64 -1.60 9.80
CA GLY A 106 14.46 -0.32 10.52
C GLY A 106 14.61 0.93 9.65
N THR A 107 15.00 0.79 8.37
CA THR A 107 15.14 1.91 7.43
C THR A 107 14.00 1.93 6.43
N GLN A 108 13.55 3.13 6.07
CA GLN A 108 12.47 3.35 5.12
C GLN A 108 12.93 4.14 3.90
N LEU A 109 12.31 3.86 2.76
CA LEU A 109 12.49 4.60 1.51
C LEU A 109 11.16 5.20 1.05
N VAL A 110 11.23 6.38 0.45
CA VAL A 110 10.12 6.93 -0.34
C VAL A 110 10.63 7.13 -1.76
N LEU A 111 10.01 6.44 -2.71
CA LEU A 111 10.38 6.44 -4.12
C LEU A 111 9.26 7.03 -4.97
N CYS A 112 9.64 7.55 -6.14
CA CYS A 112 8.69 7.91 -7.18
C CYS A 112 8.42 6.70 -8.11
N PRO A 113 7.29 6.65 -8.82
CA PRO A 113 6.87 5.49 -9.62
C PRO A 113 7.92 5.03 -10.63
N TRP A 114 8.65 5.95 -11.26
CA TRP A 114 9.69 5.62 -12.23
C TRP A 114 10.94 4.94 -11.65
N GLN A 115 11.10 4.96 -10.31
CA GLN A 115 12.20 4.29 -9.63
C GLN A 115 11.88 2.83 -9.27
N LEU A 116 10.60 2.45 -9.28
CA LEU A 116 10.20 1.08 -8.93
C LEU A 116 10.87 0.00 -9.80
N PRO A 117 11.02 0.16 -11.12
CA PRO A 117 11.78 -0.82 -11.93
C PRO A 117 13.25 -0.97 -11.53
N GLN A 118 13.82 0.02 -10.85
CA GLN A 118 15.22 -0.01 -10.37
C GLN A 118 15.36 -0.74 -9.03
N LEU A 119 14.25 -0.93 -8.29
CA LEU A 119 14.26 -1.66 -7.01
C LEU A 119 14.54 -3.15 -7.25
N GLN A 120 15.50 -3.69 -6.51
CA GLN A 120 15.96 -5.07 -6.62
C GLN A 120 15.84 -5.81 -5.29
N GLY A 121 15.70 -7.13 -5.39
CA GLY A 121 15.55 -8.03 -4.25
C GLY A 121 14.11 -8.50 -4.06
N ASP A 122 13.94 -9.46 -3.16
CA ASP A 122 12.63 -10.04 -2.86
C ASP A 122 11.92 -9.20 -1.79
N ALA A 123 10.59 -9.17 -1.86
CA ALA A 123 9.74 -8.56 -0.84
C ALA A 123 8.83 -9.62 -0.21
N ASP A 124 8.43 -9.39 1.04
CA ASP A 124 7.52 -10.31 1.73
C ASP A 124 6.07 -9.92 1.51
N LEU A 125 5.79 -8.61 1.51
CA LEU A 125 4.43 -8.07 1.42
C LEU A 125 4.37 -6.86 0.50
N PHE A 126 3.47 -6.92 -0.48
CA PHE A 126 3.03 -5.76 -1.25
C PHE A 126 1.69 -5.26 -0.73
N VAL A 127 1.55 -3.95 -0.56
CA VAL A 127 0.33 -3.30 -0.05
C VAL A 127 -0.15 -2.24 -1.03
N ASN A 128 -1.45 -2.21 -1.27
CA ASN A 128 -2.12 -1.07 -1.88
C ASN A 128 -3.47 -0.83 -1.21
N PHE A 129 -3.63 0.38 -0.66
CA PHE A 129 -4.89 0.79 -0.05
C PHE A 129 -5.43 2.03 -0.75
N ILE A 130 -6.57 1.84 -1.41
CA ILE A 130 -7.43 2.89 -1.98
C ILE A 130 -6.88 3.53 -3.28
N SER A 131 -5.57 3.47 -3.56
CA SER A 131 -5.00 4.19 -4.72
C SER A 131 -5.22 3.47 -6.05
N PHE A 132 -5.25 2.14 -6.12
CA PHE A 132 -5.49 1.40 -7.37
C PHE A 132 -6.85 1.68 -8.00
N GLN A 133 -7.87 1.92 -7.17
CA GLN A 133 -9.18 2.31 -7.68
C GLN A 133 -9.19 3.67 -8.41
N GLU A 134 -8.11 4.45 -8.29
CA GLU A 134 -7.95 5.77 -8.91
C GLU A 134 -7.06 5.72 -10.17
N MET A 135 -6.61 4.52 -10.55
CA MET A 135 -5.72 4.25 -11.68
C MET A 135 -6.44 3.48 -12.76
N GLU A 136 -5.98 3.64 -14.01
CA GLU A 136 -6.43 2.83 -15.14
C GLU A 136 -5.91 1.38 -14.99
N PRO A 137 -6.59 0.37 -15.57
CA PRO A 137 -6.23 -1.04 -15.39
C PRO A 137 -4.81 -1.40 -15.80
N ASP A 138 -4.30 -0.82 -16.90
CA ASP A 138 -2.94 -1.05 -17.39
C ASP A 138 -1.86 -0.54 -16.41
N VAL A 139 -2.14 0.56 -15.71
CA VAL A 139 -1.26 1.10 -14.67
C VAL A 139 -1.26 0.17 -13.44
N VAL A 140 -2.43 -0.32 -13.04
CA VAL A 140 -2.56 -1.28 -11.93
C VAL A 140 -1.85 -2.58 -12.25
N GLU A 141 -2.06 -3.12 -13.46
CA GLU A 141 -1.38 -4.33 -13.95
C GLU A 141 0.14 -4.17 -13.91
N HIS A 142 0.65 -3.01 -14.37
CA HIS A 142 2.08 -2.71 -14.29
C HIS A 142 2.62 -2.79 -12.86
N TYR A 143 1.94 -2.21 -11.86
CA TYR A 143 2.38 -2.29 -10.47
C TYR A 143 2.33 -3.71 -9.91
N LEU A 144 1.31 -4.50 -10.27
CA LEU A 144 1.20 -5.89 -9.84
C LEU A 144 2.26 -6.77 -10.49
N HIS A 145 2.63 -6.52 -11.75
CA HIS A 145 3.80 -7.15 -12.38
C HIS A 145 5.12 -6.80 -11.67
N GLN A 146 5.26 -5.59 -11.12
CA GLN A 146 6.43 -5.27 -10.31
C GLN A 146 6.43 -6.03 -8.98
N ALA A 147 5.27 -6.24 -8.35
CA ALA A 147 5.16 -7.09 -7.17
C ALA A 147 5.56 -8.55 -7.47
N ASP A 148 5.16 -9.06 -8.64
CA ASP A 148 5.56 -10.39 -9.11
C ASP A 148 7.08 -10.48 -9.38
N ARG A 149 7.65 -9.49 -10.07
CA ARG A 149 9.10 -9.38 -10.33
C ARG A 149 9.93 -9.36 -9.05
N LEU A 150 9.42 -8.73 -8.00
CA LEU A 150 10.07 -8.65 -6.68
C LEU A 150 9.72 -9.84 -5.78
N ASN A 151 9.19 -10.92 -6.36
CA ASN A 151 8.84 -12.17 -5.67
C ASN A 151 8.04 -11.96 -4.38
N CYS A 152 7.15 -10.97 -4.33
CA CYS A 152 6.35 -10.70 -3.15
C CYS A 152 5.63 -11.98 -2.69
N SER A 153 5.83 -12.41 -1.45
CA SER A 153 5.17 -13.62 -0.93
C SER A 153 3.67 -13.43 -0.78
N PHE A 154 3.26 -12.21 -0.40
CA PHE A 154 1.86 -11.84 -0.21
C PHE A 154 1.56 -10.48 -0.85
N ILE A 155 0.31 -10.33 -1.31
CA ILE A 155 -0.23 -9.06 -1.81
C ILE A 155 -1.51 -8.76 -1.05
N LEU A 156 -1.56 -7.62 -0.37
CA LEU A 156 -2.72 -7.14 0.38
C LEU A 156 -3.29 -5.90 -0.30
N LEU A 157 -4.47 -6.04 -0.85
CA LEU A 157 -5.19 -4.96 -1.53
C LEU A 157 -6.43 -4.53 -0.75
N ARG A 158 -6.71 -3.24 -0.73
CA ARG A 158 -7.95 -2.66 -0.26
C ARG A 158 -8.42 -1.59 -1.22
N ASN A 159 -9.40 -1.91 -2.03
CA ASN A 159 -9.96 -1.00 -3.03
C ASN A 159 -11.48 -1.18 -3.12
N LEU A 160 -12.15 -0.37 -3.92
CA LEU A 160 -13.56 -0.54 -4.19
C LEU A 160 -13.77 -1.78 -5.09
N ARG A 161 -14.66 -2.68 -4.67
CA ARG A 161 -14.99 -3.91 -5.41
C ARG A 161 -15.46 -3.62 -6.83
N GLU A 162 -16.28 -2.62 -6.98
CA GLU A 162 -16.91 -2.19 -8.23
C GLU A 162 -16.06 -1.19 -9.00
N GLY A 163 -14.83 -0.93 -8.54
CA GLY A 163 -14.01 0.13 -9.08
C GLY A 163 -14.48 1.54 -8.66
N LYS A 164 -13.77 2.55 -9.10
CA LYS A 164 -14.16 3.95 -8.87
C LYS A 164 -15.19 4.39 -9.90
N GLN A 165 -15.92 5.45 -9.57
CA GLN A 165 -16.84 6.09 -10.52
C GLN A 165 -16.13 6.44 -11.82
N GLN A 166 -16.71 6.00 -12.93
CA GLN A 166 -16.22 6.34 -14.26
C GLN A 166 -16.33 7.86 -14.51
N LYS A 167 -15.30 8.38 -15.14
CA LYS A 167 -15.23 9.80 -15.55
C LYS A 167 -16.41 10.15 -16.43
N LYS A 168 -17.09 11.25 -16.11
CA LYS A 168 -18.12 11.87 -16.93
C LYS A 168 -17.70 13.30 -17.26
N GLU A 169 -18.38 13.91 -18.24
CA GLU A 169 -18.18 15.30 -18.56
C GLU A 169 -18.27 16.15 -17.27
N ASN A 170 -17.23 16.91 -16.94
CA ASN A 170 -17.08 17.73 -15.72
C ASN A 170 -16.99 16.99 -14.38
N THR A 171 -16.69 15.68 -14.34
CA THR A 171 -16.42 14.96 -13.09
C THR A 171 -15.02 14.35 -13.10
N LEU A 172 -14.41 14.24 -11.91
CA LEU A 172 -13.19 13.45 -11.72
C LEU A 172 -13.54 11.95 -11.69
N GLY A 173 -12.70 11.13 -12.27
CA GLY A 173 -12.88 9.68 -12.29
C GLY A 173 -11.83 9.02 -13.17
N VAL A 174 -11.94 7.71 -13.35
CA VAL A 174 -11.15 6.91 -14.28
C VAL A 174 -11.93 6.70 -15.58
N GLU A 175 -11.25 6.52 -16.70
CA GLU A 175 -11.91 6.20 -17.97
C GLU A 175 -12.44 4.77 -17.93
N THR A 176 -11.62 3.84 -17.46
CA THR A 176 -11.97 2.43 -17.27
C THR A 176 -11.75 2.06 -15.80
N PRO A 177 -12.79 1.73 -15.03
CA PRO A 177 -12.63 1.31 -13.66
C PRO A 177 -11.91 -0.04 -13.55
N THR A 178 -10.94 -0.15 -12.66
CA THR A 178 -10.37 -1.44 -12.25
C THR A 178 -11.30 -2.12 -11.27
N LEU A 179 -11.82 -3.29 -11.61
CA LEU A 179 -12.73 -4.08 -10.79
C LEU A 179 -11.94 -5.07 -9.92
N ALA A 180 -12.53 -5.51 -8.82
CA ALA A 180 -11.88 -6.50 -7.95
C ALA A 180 -11.54 -7.83 -8.66
N GLY A 181 -12.34 -8.24 -9.67
CA GLY A 181 -12.07 -9.42 -10.48
C GLY A 181 -10.88 -9.29 -11.43
N ASP A 182 -10.48 -8.08 -11.79
CA ASP A 182 -9.37 -7.86 -12.72
C ASP A 182 -8.03 -8.24 -12.07
N TYR A 183 -7.90 -8.07 -10.77
CA TYR A 183 -6.69 -8.45 -10.04
C TYR A 183 -6.32 -9.93 -10.19
N ASP A 184 -7.30 -10.82 -10.30
CA ASP A 184 -7.07 -12.26 -10.49
C ASP A 184 -6.39 -12.54 -11.84
N HIS A 185 -6.69 -11.72 -12.86
CA HIS A 185 -6.04 -11.80 -14.18
C HIS A 185 -4.64 -11.17 -14.19
N PHE A 186 -4.42 -10.11 -13.42
CA PHE A 186 -3.13 -9.45 -13.30
C PHE A 186 -2.12 -10.23 -12.46
N LEU A 187 -2.58 -11.24 -11.69
CA LEU A 187 -1.78 -12.00 -10.73
C LEU A 187 -1.77 -13.50 -11.03
N PRO A 188 -1.31 -13.95 -12.22
CA PRO A 188 -1.36 -15.36 -12.62
C PRO A 188 -0.52 -16.29 -11.71
N ASN A 189 0.50 -15.75 -11.02
CA ASN A 189 1.38 -16.48 -10.11
C ASN A 189 0.91 -16.43 -8.65
N TYR A 190 -0.31 -15.97 -8.39
CA TYR A 190 -0.86 -15.81 -7.04
C TYR A 190 -2.23 -16.45 -6.92
N GLN A 191 -2.53 -16.92 -5.73
CA GLN A 191 -3.85 -17.41 -5.35
C GLN A 191 -4.52 -16.45 -4.37
N LEU A 192 -5.77 -16.09 -4.63
CA LEU A 192 -6.60 -15.38 -3.68
C LEU A 192 -6.93 -16.31 -2.50
N ILE A 193 -6.46 -15.98 -1.31
CA ILE A 193 -6.66 -16.81 -0.11
C ILE A 193 -7.71 -16.25 0.85
N ALA A 194 -8.00 -14.95 0.80
CA ALA A 194 -9.03 -14.34 1.63
C ALA A 194 -9.60 -13.07 1.02
N THR A 195 -10.89 -12.85 1.24
CA THR A 195 -11.57 -11.57 0.95
C THR A 195 -12.41 -11.13 2.14
N ASN A 196 -12.55 -9.84 2.31
CA ASN A 196 -13.47 -9.28 3.28
C ASN A 196 -14.00 -7.93 2.79
N VAL A 197 -15.31 -7.82 2.64
CA VAL A 197 -15.97 -6.52 2.57
C VAL A 197 -15.92 -5.92 3.97
N ASN A 198 -15.53 -4.68 4.09
CA ASN A 198 -15.32 -4.03 5.39
C ASN A 198 -16.46 -4.36 6.37
N PRO A 199 -16.12 -4.82 7.59
CA PRO A 199 -17.09 -5.45 8.52
C PRO A 199 -18.22 -4.53 8.94
N PHE A 200 -18.07 -3.22 8.77
CA PHE A 200 -19.15 -2.27 9.04
C PHE A 200 -20.09 -2.09 7.84
N GLY A 201 -20.06 -3.01 6.89
CA GLY A 201 -20.86 -2.92 5.68
C GLY A 201 -20.60 -1.62 4.95
N PHE A 202 -19.36 -1.15 4.98
CA PHE A 202 -19.02 0.17 4.50
C PHE A 202 -19.25 0.22 3.00
N ARG A 203 -20.43 0.68 2.70
CA ARG A 203 -20.83 1.08 1.38
C ARG A 203 -20.63 2.59 1.30
N THR A 204 -19.89 3.06 0.30
CA THR A 204 -19.78 4.50 0.05
C THR A 204 -21.15 5.10 -0.22
N LEU A 205 -21.31 6.42 -0.09
CA LEU A 205 -22.54 7.10 -0.44
C LEU A 205 -22.99 6.81 -1.89
N ASP A 206 -22.04 6.56 -2.77
CA ASP A 206 -22.27 6.20 -4.18
C ASP A 206 -22.61 4.72 -4.38
N GLY A 207 -22.62 3.94 -3.31
CA GLY A 207 -23.05 2.54 -3.35
C GLY A 207 -21.95 1.50 -3.59
N PHE A 208 -20.66 1.89 -3.59
CA PHE A 208 -19.52 1.00 -3.76
C PHE A 208 -19.10 0.32 -2.45
N HIS A 209 -18.51 -0.87 -2.54
CA HIS A 209 -18.02 -1.62 -1.40
C HIS A 209 -16.51 -1.59 -1.31
N SER A 210 -15.96 -1.15 -0.17
CA SER A 210 -14.54 -1.31 0.11
C SER A 210 -14.26 -2.78 0.45
N GLU A 211 -13.37 -3.41 -0.31
CA GLU A 211 -13.02 -4.83 -0.18
C GLU A 211 -11.54 -5.00 0.10
N LEU A 212 -11.22 -5.85 1.07
CA LEU A 212 -9.88 -6.38 1.31
C LEU A 212 -9.71 -7.69 0.54
N ARG A 213 -8.58 -7.84 -0.14
CA ARG A 213 -8.18 -9.06 -0.83
C ARG A 213 -6.74 -9.40 -0.43
N LEU A 214 -6.52 -10.65 -0.07
CA LEU A 214 -5.20 -11.18 0.27
C LEU A 214 -4.85 -12.28 -0.70
N TYR A 215 -3.74 -12.10 -1.40
CA TYR A 215 -3.17 -13.07 -2.32
C TYR A 215 -1.89 -13.64 -1.74
N GLN A 216 -1.64 -14.90 -2.01
CA GLN A 216 -0.40 -15.60 -1.70
C GLN A 216 0.23 -16.10 -2.99
N ARG A 217 1.55 -15.94 -3.11
CA ARG A 217 2.32 -16.47 -4.23
C ARG A 217 2.19 -17.99 -4.25
N THR A 218 1.90 -18.54 -5.42
CA THR A 218 1.91 -19.99 -5.64
C THR A 218 3.36 -20.45 -5.80
N GLU A 219 3.73 -21.53 -5.11
CA GLU A 219 5.02 -22.18 -5.36
C GLU A 219 5.04 -22.72 -6.80
N ASN A 220 6.04 -22.34 -7.58
CA ASN A 220 6.26 -22.96 -8.87
C ASN A 220 6.71 -24.40 -8.61
N ASN A 221 5.83 -25.37 -8.91
CA ASN A 221 6.18 -26.81 -8.93
C ASN A 221 7.16 -27.11 -10.06
#